data_903cc46ae259e27c9d2f71fa12f4d301
#
_entry.id   903cc46ae259e27c9d2f71fa12f4d301
#
_cell.length_a   1.000
_cell.length_b   1.000
_cell.length_c   1.000
_cell.angle_alpha   90.00
_cell.angle_beta   90.00
_cell.angle_gamma   90.00
#
_symmetry.space_group_name_H-M   'P 1'
#
loop_
_entity.id
_entity.type
_entity.pdbx_description
1 polymer ?
#
loop_
_entity_poly.entity_id
_entity_poly.type
_entity_poly.pdbx_seq_one_letter_code
_entity_poly.pdbx_strand_id
1 'polypeptide(L)'
;MIQPCATFKDNLQLLPPIDSVQRIDLVDTNGAVVATIENRPGQQGSLAVYQYLKQSFDTLDAKAAEHGLIIFAEHMADARNRPGAHPNIDRLLAIAAGGSPLRIDIIAASH
;
A
#
# COMPACT_ATOMS: atom_id res chain seq x y z
N MET A 1 -2.22 -16.12 -0.67
CA MET A 1 -2.68 -14.73 -0.53
C MET A 1 -3.75 -14.66 0.56
N ILE A 2 -3.81 -13.57 1.31
CA ILE A 2 -4.84 -13.43 2.34
C ILE A 2 -6.23 -13.31 1.72
N GLN A 3 -7.25 -13.67 2.50
CA GLN A 3 -8.65 -13.43 2.13
C GLN A 3 -9.15 -12.25 2.97
N PRO A 4 -9.32 -11.07 2.34
CA PRO A 4 -9.69 -9.87 3.10
C PRO A 4 -11.04 -10.00 3.79
N CYS A 5 -11.10 -9.46 5.00
CA CYS A 5 -12.32 -9.33 5.78
C CYS A 5 -13.01 -8.01 5.49
N ALA A 6 -14.15 -7.77 6.15
CA ALA A 6 -14.96 -6.57 5.90
C ALA A 6 -14.36 -5.29 6.47
N THR A 7 -13.46 -5.37 7.46
CA THR A 7 -12.86 -4.20 8.09
C THR A 7 -11.35 -4.17 7.93
N PHE A 8 -10.79 -2.96 7.85
CA PHE A 8 -9.35 -2.78 7.76
C PHE A 8 -8.63 -3.29 9.01
N LYS A 9 -9.22 -3.08 10.17
CA LYS A 9 -8.64 -3.55 11.43
C LYS A 9 -8.41 -5.07 11.40
N ASP A 10 -9.39 -5.82 10.94
CA ASP A 10 -9.28 -7.27 10.83
C ASP A 10 -8.25 -7.67 9.78
N ASN A 11 -8.19 -6.95 8.67
CA ASN A 11 -7.24 -7.22 7.60
C ASN A 11 -5.79 -7.01 8.05
N LEU A 12 -5.54 -6.01 8.90
CA LEU A 12 -4.20 -5.77 9.43
C LEU A 12 -3.67 -6.97 10.22
N GLN A 13 -4.55 -7.74 10.87
CA GLN A 13 -4.15 -8.93 11.61
C GLN A 13 -3.63 -10.05 10.70
N LEU A 14 -3.96 -10.00 9.42
CA LEU A 14 -3.58 -11.01 8.44
C LEU A 14 -2.29 -10.66 7.71
N LEU A 15 -1.80 -9.44 7.87
CA LEU A 15 -0.64 -8.95 7.13
C LEU A 15 0.66 -9.28 7.86
N PRO A 16 1.78 -9.47 7.12
CA PRO A 16 3.08 -9.67 7.74
C PRO A 16 3.48 -8.50 8.66
N PRO A 17 4.29 -8.76 9.70
CA PRO A 17 4.77 -7.68 10.58
C PRO A 17 5.69 -6.71 9.84
N ILE A 18 5.72 -5.47 10.31
CA ILE A 18 6.54 -4.40 9.72
C ILE A 18 7.73 -4.00 10.58
N ASP A 19 8.03 -4.76 11.63
CA ASP A 19 9.05 -4.38 12.62
C ASP A 19 10.44 -4.17 12.01
N SER A 20 10.74 -4.90 10.93
CA SER A 20 12.04 -4.80 10.27
C SER A 20 12.05 -3.80 9.11
N VAL A 21 10.98 -3.07 8.89
CA VAL A 21 10.86 -2.13 7.78
C VAL A 21 11.01 -0.70 8.28
N GLN A 22 11.96 0.04 7.70
CA GLN A 22 12.14 1.46 8.00
C GLN A 22 11.16 2.31 7.19
N ARG A 23 11.05 2.03 5.90
CA ARG A 23 10.17 2.73 4.99
C ARG A 23 9.99 1.93 3.70
N ILE A 24 9.03 2.36 2.90
CA ILE A 24 8.86 1.87 1.53
C ILE A 24 8.98 3.07 0.59
N ASP A 25 9.81 2.93 -0.43
CA ASP A 25 9.91 3.90 -1.52
C ASP A 25 9.13 3.37 -2.72
N LEU A 26 8.35 4.23 -3.35
CA LEU A 26 7.61 3.90 -4.57
C LEU A 26 8.30 4.56 -5.75
N VAL A 27 8.67 3.76 -6.73
CA VAL A 27 9.56 4.16 -7.81
C VAL A 27 8.85 4.01 -9.14
N ASP A 28 8.89 5.05 -9.97
CA ASP A 28 8.25 5.01 -11.30
C ASP A 28 9.11 4.28 -12.33
N THR A 29 8.61 4.17 -13.56
CA THR A 29 9.31 3.47 -14.64
C THR A 29 10.60 4.16 -15.08
N ASN A 30 10.81 5.41 -14.69
CA ASN A 30 12.04 6.14 -14.97
C ASN A 30 13.07 6.03 -13.84
N GLY A 31 12.74 5.32 -12.77
CA GLY A 31 13.63 5.15 -11.62
C GLY A 31 13.54 6.26 -10.59
N ALA A 32 12.55 7.15 -10.69
CA ALA A 32 12.37 8.24 -9.73
C ALA A 32 11.48 7.80 -8.58
N VAL A 33 11.87 8.14 -7.35
CA VAL A 33 11.03 7.93 -6.17
C VAL A 33 9.90 8.97 -6.20
N VAL A 34 8.67 8.49 -6.36
CA VAL A 34 7.50 9.38 -6.45
C VAL A 34 6.75 9.50 -5.13
N ALA A 35 6.98 8.59 -4.19
CA ALA A 35 6.37 8.64 -2.86
C ALA A 35 7.15 7.77 -1.90
N THR A 36 7.03 8.07 -0.60
CA THR A 36 7.64 7.30 0.47
C THR A 36 6.61 7.11 1.58
N ILE A 37 6.53 5.88 2.11
CA ILE A 37 5.70 5.54 3.26
C ILE A 37 6.64 5.15 4.39
N GLU A 38 6.63 5.90 5.48
CA GLU A 38 7.54 5.66 6.61
C GLU A 38 6.87 4.81 7.68
N ASN A 39 7.69 4.08 8.45
CA ASN A 39 7.19 3.32 9.59
C ASN A 39 7.00 4.26 10.78
N ARG A 40 5.89 5.00 10.76
CA ARG A 40 5.52 6.00 11.76
C ARG A 40 4.05 5.86 12.14
N PRO A 41 3.66 6.28 13.34
CA PRO A 41 2.25 6.34 13.70
C PRO A 41 1.46 7.10 12.63
N GLY A 42 0.32 6.56 12.24
CA GLY A 42 -0.53 7.11 11.18
C GLY A 42 -0.19 6.59 9.78
N GLN A 43 0.99 6.00 9.57
CA GLN A 43 1.39 5.43 8.27
C GLN A 43 1.60 3.93 8.31
N GLN A 44 1.60 3.32 9.49
CA GLN A 44 1.93 1.91 9.65
C GLN A 44 0.95 0.96 8.97
N GLY A 45 -0.32 1.32 8.94
CA GLY A 45 -1.31 0.52 8.23
C GLY A 45 -1.05 0.47 6.74
N SER A 46 -0.78 1.62 6.12
CA SER A 46 -0.43 1.69 4.70
C SER A 46 0.88 0.97 4.41
N LEU A 47 1.87 1.11 5.30
CA LEU A 47 3.15 0.43 5.16
C LEU A 47 2.95 -1.09 5.12
N ALA A 48 2.12 -1.62 6.02
CA ALA A 48 1.83 -3.06 6.06
C ALA A 48 1.14 -3.55 4.78
N VAL A 49 0.19 -2.79 4.25
CA VAL A 49 -0.49 -3.14 3.00
C VAL A 49 0.50 -3.17 1.84
N TYR A 50 1.31 -2.12 1.69
CA TYR A 50 2.24 -2.04 0.57
C TYR A 50 3.34 -3.10 0.65
N GLN A 51 3.84 -3.43 1.86
CA GLN A 51 4.78 -4.53 2.04
C GLN A 51 4.18 -5.85 1.56
N TYR A 52 2.94 -6.12 1.97
CA TYR A 52 2.23 -7.32 1.56
C TYR A 52 2.04 -7.37 0.03
N LEU A 53 1.70 -6.25 -0.60
CA LEU A 53 1.54 -6.19 -2.05
C LEU A 53 2.85 -6.50 -2.78
N LYS A 54 3.98 -6.00 -2.26
CA LYS A 54 5.29 -6.33 -2.81
C LYS A 54 5.59 -7.83 -2.73
N GLN A 55 5.30 -8.43 -1.59
CA GLN A 55 5.56 -9.84 -1.37
C GLN A 55 4.67 -10.74 -2.24
N SER A 56 3.45 -10.29 -2.54
CA SER A 56 2.45 -11.09 -3.25
C SER A 56 2.46 -10.88 -4.76
N PHE A 57 2.80 -9.68 -5.23
CA PHE A 57 2.67 -9.30 -6.65
C PHE A 57 3.99 -8.86 -7.29
N ASP A 58 4.98 -8.53 -6.48
CA ASP A 58 6.27 -7.98 -6.91
C ASP A 58 6.15 -6.56 -7.48
N THR A 59 5.30 -6.30 -8.47
CA THR A 59 5.08 -4.98 -9.06
C THR A 59 3.72 -4.44 -8.64
N LEU A 60 3.63 -3.15 -8.35
CA LEU A 60 2.37 -2.49 -8.04
C LEU A 60 1.67 -2.10 -9.34
N ASP A 61 1.00 -3.07 -9.93
CA ASP A 61 0.19 -2.92 -11.13
C ASP A 61 -1.30 -2.84 -10.77
N ALA A 62 -2.18 -2.84 -11.77
CA ALA A 62 -3.61 -2.73 -11.54
C ALA A 62 -4.15 -3.85 -10.66
N LYS A 63 -3.68 -5.09 -10.84
CA LYS A 63 -4.14 -6.23 -10.04
C LYS A 63 -3.73 -6.08 -8.58
N ALA A 64 -2.47 -5.70 -8.33
CA ALA A 64 -1.99 -5.45 -6.98
C ALA A 64 -2.76 -4.30 -6.33
N ALA A 65 -2.99 -3.22 -7.08
CA ALA A 65 -3.74 -2.07 -6.58
C ALA A 65 -5.17 -2.45 -6.19
N GLU A 66 -5.86 -3.23 -7.01
CA GLU A 66 -7.21 -3.69 -6.72
C GLU A 66 -7.26 -4.52 -5.44
N HIS A 67 -6.30 -5.42 -5.26
CA HIS A 67 -6.22 -6.24 -4.05
C HIS A 67 -5.96 -5.37 -2.81
N GLY A 68 -5.07 -4.39 -2.93
CA GLY A 68 -4.80 -3.44 -1.84
C GLY A 68 -6.02 -2.62 -1.47
N LEU A 69 -6.82 -2.20 -2.45
CA LEU A 69 -8.05 -1.46 -2.19
C LEU A 69 -9.05 -2.28 -1.39
N ILE A 70 -9.17 -3.58 -1.69
CA ILE A 70 -10.05 -4.48 -0.93
C ILE A 70 -9.56 -4.61 0.51
N ILE A 71 -8.24 -4.66 0.72
CA ILE A 71 -7.65 -4.75 2.06
C ILE A 71 -7.94 -3.49 2.89
N PHE A 72 -7.91 -2.30 2.26
CA PHE A 72 -8.25 -1.04 2.94
C PHE A 72 -9.72 -0.96 3.34
N ALA A 73 -10.58 -1.79 2.75
CA ALA A 73 -11.99 -1.98 3.15
C ALA A 73 -12.75 -0.66 3.25
N GLU A 74 -13.28 -0.32 4.43
CA GLU A 74 -14.08 0.90 4.62
C GLU A 74 -13.31 2.18 4.30
N HIS A 75 -11.99 2.18 4.43
CA HIS A 75 -11.19 3.36 4.12
C HIS A 75 -11.16 3.68 2.62
N MET A 76 -11.41 2.69 1.76
CA MET A 76 -11.51 2.93 0.32
C MET A 76 -12.69 3.85 -0.02
N ALA A 77 -13.85 3.60 0.59
CA ALA A 77 -15.03 4.44 0.38
C ALA A 77 -14.79 5.85 0.88
N ASP A 78 -14.13 6.00 2.05
CA ASP A 78 -13.79 7.31 2.59
C ASP A 78 -12.83 8.07 1.68
N ALA A 79 -11.85 7.36 1.09
CA ALA A 79 -10.91 7.99 0.16
C ALA A 79 -11.64 8.52 -1.09
N ARG A 80 -12.62 7.80 -1.61
CA ARG A 80 -13.42 8.25 -2.76
C ARG A 80 -14.26 9.48 -2.43
N ASN A 81 -14.80 9.55 -1.21
CA ASN A 81 -15.64 10.65 -0.77
C ASN A 81 -14.84 11.89 -0.38
N ARG A 82 -13.58 11.72 0.01
CA ARG A 82 -12.70 12.80 0.46
C ARG A 82 -11.34 12.72 -0.24
N PRO A 83 -11.26 13.04 -1.54
CA PRO A 83 -9.98 12.99 -2.28
C PRO A 83 -8.89 13.79 -1.55
N GLY A 84 -7.70 13.21 -1.44
CA GLY A 84 -6.57 13.81 -0.74
C GLY A 84 -6.46 13.44 0.74
N ALA A 85 -7.52 12.91 1.36
CA ALA A 85 -7.48 12.52 2.77
C ALA A 85 -6.65 11.25 3.00
N HIS A 86 -6.58 10.36 2.00
CA HIS A 86 -5.86 9.10 2.07
C HIS A 86 -4.93 8.94 0.87
N PRO A 87 -3.77 9.62 0.84
CA PRO A 87 -2.89 9.60 -0.34
C PRO A 87 -2.47 8.20 -0.78
N ASN A 88 -2.26 7.29 0.17
CA ASN A 88 -1.82 5.93 -0.15
C ASN A 88 -2.94 5.07 -0.74
N ILE A 89 -4.20 5.43 -0.51
CA ILE A 89 -5.35 4.81 -1.15
C ILE A 89 -5.62 5.48 -2.51
N ASP A 90 -5.53 6.81 -2.57
CA ASP A 90 -5.70 7.57 -3.81
C ASP A 90 -4.77 7.06 -4.90
N ARG A 91 -3.52 6.73 -4.53
CA ARG A 91 -2.53 6.17 -5.47
C ARG A 91 -3.00 4.82 -6.02
N LEU A 92 -3.52 3.95 -5.16
CA LEU A 92 -4.04 2.64 -5.60
C LEU A 92 -5.25 2.81 -6.52
N LEU A 93 -6.13 3.77 -6.22
CA LEU A 93 -7.29 4.05 -7.09
C LEU A 93 -6.81 4.48 -8.49
N ALA A 94 -5.78 5.32 -8.57
CA ALA A 94 -5.25 5.78 -9.85
C ALA A 94 -4.62 4.62 -10.64
N ILE A 95 -3.85 3.77 -9.99
CA ILE A 95 -3.19 2.64 -10.66
C ILE A 95 -4.25 1.63 -11.12
N ALA A 96 -5.24 1.34 -10.29
CA ALA A 96 -6.33 0.42 -10.65
C ALA A 96 -7.14 0.94 -11.84
N ALA A 97 -7.23 2.25 -12.02
CA ALA A 97 -7.94 2.88 -13.13
C ALA A 97 -7.09 2.98 -14.41
N GLY A 98 -5.89 2.44 -14.43
CA GLY A 98 -5.04 2.43 -15.61
C GLY A 98 -3.78 3.28 -15.52
N GLY A 99 -3.48 3.85 -14.35
CA GLY A 99 -2.24 4.59 -14.12
C GLY A 99 -1.01 3.69 -14.24
N SER A 100 0.15 4.30 -14.42
CA SER A 100 1.40 3.57 -14.59
C SER A 100 1.75 2.75 -13.34
N PRO A 101 2.24 1.53 -13.51
CA PRO A 101 2.66 0.71 -12.36
C PRO A 101 3.89 1.31 -11.66
N LEU A 102 4.08 0.93 -10.40
CA LEU A 102 5.21 1.37 -9.60
C LEU A 102 5.99 0.17 -9.08
N ARG A 103 7.29 0.37 -8.85
CA ARG A 103 8.10 -0.59 -8.12
C ARG A 103 8.01 -0.26 -6.63
N ILE A 104 7.87 -1.27 -5.80
CA ILE A 104 7.85 -1.13 -4.35
C ILE A 104 9.22 -1.54 -3.83
N ASP A 105 9.98 -0.61 -3.28
CA ASP A 105 11.27 -0.88 -2.66
C ASP A 105 11.12 -0.86 -1.15
N ILE A 106 11.33 -2.00 -0.50
CA ILE A 106 11.26 -2.12 0.97
C ILE A 106 12.64 -1.82 1.52
N ILE A 107 12.75 -0.79 2.35
CA ILE A 107 14.00 -0.39 2.98
C ILE A 107 14.01 -0.92 4.41
N ALA A 108 14.96 -1.79 4.70
CA ALA A 108 15.07 -2.42 6.02
C ALA A 108 15.52 -1.42 7.07
N ALA A 109 15.03 -1.61 8.30
CA ALA A 109 15.47 -0.83 9.43
C ALA A 109 16.92 -1.17 9.78
N SER A 110 17.73 -0.15 10.08
CA SER A 110 19.10 -0.32 10.57
C SER A 110 19.08 -0.59 12.06
N HIS A 111 19.89 -1.54 12.49
CA HIS A 111 20.03 -1.88 13.90
C HIS A 111 21.49 -1.78 14.31
#